data_6be64609f4e897fd710b41f6c5735882
#
_entry.id   6be64609f4e897fd710b41f6c5735882
#
_cell.length_a   1.000
_cell.length_b   1.000
_cell.length_c   1.000
_cell.angle_alpha   90.00
_cell.angle_beta   90.00
_cell.angle_gamma   90.00
#
_symmetry.space_group_name_H-M   'P 1'
#
loop_
_entity.id
_entity.type
_entity.pdbx_description
1 polymer ?
#
loop_
_entity_poly.entity_id
_entity_poly.type
_entity_poly.pdbx_seq_one_letter_code
_entity_poly.pdbx_strand_id
1 'polypeptide(L)'
;MSVRRPERLRGGHWEVDDRAALLLRACIHPPDEGLTYWRQWLATTPSLKTGHQGLLGLAYHRLHGIADGEPGFDAARAAFLAVWRSYQLRRRRLLSLLQVFGEAGIPTILLKGFALASWYYSSPGARDMGDIDV
;
A
#
# COMPACT_ATOMS: atom_id res chain seq x y z
N MET A 1 -41.96 12.49 1.02
CA MET A 1 -40.80 12.78 1.90
C MET A 1 -39.54 12.78 1.03
N SER A 2 -39.11 13.97 0.61
CA SER A 2 -38.01 14.11 -0.35
C SER A 2 -36.69 14.06 0.43
N VAL A 3 -35.91 13.00 0.23
CA VAL A 3 -34.54 12.90 0.77
C VAL A 3 -33.65 13.85 -0.02
N ARG A 4 -33.26 14.97 0.57
CA ARG A 4 -32.24 15.87 0.00
C ARG A 4 -30.94 15.11 -0.09
N ARG A 5 -30.42 14.95 -1.31
CA ARG A 5 -29.03 14.54 -1.54
C ARG A 5 -28.12 15.54 -0.82
N PRO A 6 -27.11 15.06 -0.04
CA PRO A 6 -26.13 15.98 0.54
C PRO A 6 -25.43 16.75 -0.56
N GLU A 7 -25.36 18.08 -0.42
CA GLU A 7 -24.56 18.96 -1.29
C GLU A 7 -23.12 18.44 -1.31
N ARG A 8 -22.59 18.28 -2.52
CA ARG A 8 -21.17 17.98 -2.72
C ARG A 8 -20.36 19.08 -2.04
N LEU A 9 -19.60 18.72 -1.02
CA LEU A 9 -18.62 19.62 -0.41
C LEU A 9 -17.63 20.03 -1.50
N ARG A 10 -17.78 21.25 -2.01
CA ARG A 10 -16.79 21.89 -2.89
C ARG A 10 -15.59 22.25 -2.02
N GLY A 11 -14.49 21.55 -2.18
CA GLY A 11 -13.24 21.96 -1.55
C GLY A 11 -12.28 20.83 -1.33
N GLY A 12 -11.23 20.74 -2.14
CA GLY A 12 -10.08 19.87 -1.96
C GLY A 12 -10.07 18.68 -2.90
N HIS A 13 -8.92 18.41 -3.50
CA HIS A 13 -8.61 17.32 -4.42
C HIS A 13 -8.71 15.93 -3.77
N TRP A 14 -9.92 15.51 -3.40
CA TRP A 14 -10.22 14.19 -2.83
C TRP A 14 -10.83 13.22 -3.85
N GLU A 15 -10.93 13.61 -5.11
CA GLU A 15 -11.39 12.69 -6.13
C GLU A 15 -10.27 11.69 -6.41
N VAL A 16 -10.49 10.45 -5.99
CA VAL A 16 -9.69 9.31 -6.45
C VAL A 16 -9.91 9.23 -7.94
N ASP A 17 -8.85 9.40 -8.74
CA ASP A 17 -8.98 9.26 -10.18
C ASP A 17 -9.45 7.83 -10.53
N ASP A 18 -10.12 7.67 -11.67
CA ASP A 18 -10.70 6.39 -12.08
C ASP A 18 -9.65 5.28 -12.16
N ARG A 19 -8.40 5.64 -12.47
CA ARG A 19 -7.27 4.70 -12.57
C ARG A 19 -6.82 4.23 -11.19
N ALA A 20 -6.68 5.15 -10.23
CA ALA A 20 -6.38 4.80 -8.84
C ALA A 20 -7.52 3.95 -8.25
N ALA A 21 -8.78 4.25 -8.61
CA ALA A 21 -9.93 3.46 -8.19
C ALA A 21 -9.87 2.02 -8.72
N LEU A 22 -9.47 1.80 -9.98
CA LEU A 22 -9.30 0.46 -10.55
C LEU A 22 -8.21 -0.32 -9.83
N LEU A 23 -7.05 0.30 -9.58
CA LEU A 23 -5.96 -0.36 -8.87
C LEU A 23 -6.32 -0.68 -7.42
N LEU A 24 -7.05 0.22 -6.75
CA LEU A 24 -7.57 -0.02 -5.40
C LEU A 24 -8.54 -1.21 -5.39
N ARG A 25 -9.46 -1.29 -6.37
CA ARG A 25 -10.39 -2.43 -6.50
C ARG A 25 -9.63 -3.73 -6.71
N ALA A 26 -8.56 -3.74 -7.51
CA ALA A 26 -7.68 -4.90 -7.66
C ALA A 26 -7.09 -5.37 -6.32
N CYS A 27 -6.86 -4.46 -5.38
CA CYS A 27 -6.31 -4.79 -4.06
C CYS A 27 -7.35 -5.30 -3.05
N ILE A 28 -8.62 -4.84 -3.12
CA ILE A 28 -9.62 -5.09 -2.08
C ILE A 28 -10.64 -6.17 -2.42
N HIS A 29 -10.88 -6.42 -3.71
CA HIS A 29 -11.79 -7.49 -4.14
C HIS A 29 -11.17 -8.89 -3.97
N PRO A 30 -11.98 -9.97 -4.02
CA PRO A 30 -11.46 -11.32 -4.12
C PRO A 30 -10.48 -11.46 -5.29
N PRO A 31 -9.47 -12.35 -5.22
CA PRO A 31 -8.39 -12.40 -6.20
C PRO A 31 -8.85 -12.52 -7.66
N ASP A 32 -9.86 -13.34 -7.95
CA ASP A 32 -10.39 -13.52 -9.32
C ASP A 32 -10.99 -12.22 -9.89
N GLU A 33 -11.78 -11.51 -9.09
CA GLU A 33 -12.31 -10.19 -9.45
C GLU A 33 -11.19 -9.16 -9.50
N GLY A 34 -10.27 -9.21 -8.54
CA GLY A 34 -9.09 -8.33 -8.46
C GLY A 34 -8.23 -8.41 -9.72
N LEU A 35 -8.06 -9.60 -10.30
CA LEU A 35 -7.36 -9.79 -11.57
C LEU A 35 -8.06 -9.08 -12.74
N THR A 36 -9.38 -9.09 -12.75
CA THR A 36 -10.16 -8.35 -13.76
C THR A 36 -9.91 -6.84 -13.66
N TYR A 37 -9.92 -6.29 -12.45
CA TYR A 37 -9.61 -4.87 -12.23
C TYR A 37 -8.15 -4.52 -12.54
N TRP A 38 -7.20 -5.42 -12.28
CA TRP A 38 -5.81 -5.28 -12.69
C TRP A 38 -5.67 -5.11 -14.20
N ARG A 39 -6.32 -5.98 -14.98
CA ARG A 39 -6.31 -5.91 -16.45
C ARG A 39 -6.93 -4.62 -16.96
N GLN A 40 -8.05 -4.18 -16.39
CA GLN A 40 -8.69 -2.91 -16.73
C GLN A 40 -7.77 -1.72 -16.41
N TRP A 41 -7.16 -1.71 -15.24
CA TRP A 41 -6.20 -0.67 -14.84
C TRP A 41 -5.03 -0.61 -15.82
N LEU A 42 -4.46 -1.73 -16.18
CA LEU A 42 -3.33 -1.81 -17.10
C LEU A 42 -3.69 -1.28 -18.49
N ALA A 43 -4.88 -1.60 -18.99
CA ALA A 43 -5.37 -1.11 -20.29
C ALA A 43 -5.53 0.41 -20.34
N THR A 44 -5.80 1.05 -19.20
CA THR A 44 -5.95 2.52 -19.08
C THR A 44 -4.66 3.23 -18.70
N THR A 45 -3.59 2.50 -18.42
CA THR A 45 -2.34 3.04 -17.86
C THR A 45 -1.25 3.10 -18.94
N PRO A 46 -0.92 4.30 -19.47
CA PRO A 46 0.09 4.44 -20.52
C PRO A 46 1.52 4.21 -20.00
N SER A 47 1.75 4.31 -18.69
CA SER A 47 3.04 4.08 -18.05
C SER A 47 2.86 3.59 -16.62
N LEU A 48 3.61 2.57 -16.23
CA LEU A 48 3.66 2.06 -14.86
C LEU A 48 4.40 2.99 -13.88
N LYS A 49 5.01 4.05 -14.38
CA LYS A 49 5.67 5.11 -13.57
C LYS A 49 4.65 6.12 -13.03
N THR A 50 3.59 5.64 -12.44
CA THR A 50 2.56 6.49 -11.84
C THR A 50 2.74 6.60 -10.33
N GLY A 51 2.17 7.66 -9.72
CA GLY A 51 2.27 7.92 -8.27
C GLY A 51 1.61 6.90 -7.34
N HIS A 52 1.23 5.73 -7.85
CA HIS A 52 0.51 4.68 -7.11
C HIS A 52 1.40 3.49 -6.70
N GLN A 53 2.71 3.70 -6.54
CA GLN A 53 3.66 2.62 -6.23
C GLN A 53 3.30 1.83 -4.96
N GLY A 54 2.74 2.49 -3.94
CA GLY A 54 2.27 1.82 -2.72
C GLY A 54 1.14 0.83 -2.99
N LEU A 55 0.22 1.13 -3.90
CA LEU A 55 -0.86 0.22 -4.30
C LEU A 55 -0.35 -0.92 -5.17
N LEU A 56 0.71 -0.72 -5.97
CA LEU A 56 1.31 -1.79 -6.77
C LEU A 56 1.85 -2.91 -5.89
N GLY A 57 2.55 -2.58 -4.81
CA GLY A 57 3.05 -3.57 -3.85
C GLY A 57 1.92 -4.36 -3.19
N LEU A 58 0.82 -3.68 -2.83
CA LEU A 58 -0.37 -4.32 -2.28
C LEU A 58 -1.06 -5.20 -3.33
N ALA A 59 -1.19 -4.75 -4.58
CA ALA A 59 -1.76 -5.55 -5.67
C ALA A 59 -0.94 -6.83 -5.91
N TYR A 60 0.39 -6.73 -5.93
CA TYR A 60 1.23 -7.93 -6.00
C TYR A 60 0.94 -8.89 -4.85
N HIS A 61 0.90 -8.39 -3.61
CA HIS A 61 0.64 -9.23 -2.45
C HIS A 61 -0.70 -9.96 -2.51
N ARG A 62 -1.73 -9.30 -3.09
CA ARG A 62 -3.08 -9.85 -3.20
C ARG A 62 -3.27 -10.81 -4.37
N LEU A 63 -2.54 -10.61 -5.46
CA LEU A 63 -2.78 -11.29 -6.74
C LEU A 63 -1.67 -12.27 -7.15
N HIS A 64 -0.53 -12.33 -6.40
CA HIS A 64 0.51 -13.30 -6.73
C HIS A 64 -0.05 -14.74 -6.67
N GLY A 65 0.41 -15.56 -7.56
CA GLY A 65 -0.10 -16.92 -7.75
C GLY A 65 -1.20 -17.04 -8.82
N ILE A 66 -2.01 -15.98 -9.01
CA ILE A 66 -3.03 -15.95 -10.07
C ILE A 66 -2.73 -14.96 -11.19
N ALA A 67 -1.98 -13.90 -10.90
CA ALA A 67 -1.56 -12.88 -11.86
C ALA A 67 -0.12 -13.08 -12.35
N ASP A 68 0.53 -14.16 -11.98
CA ASP A 68 1.89 -14.47 -12.40
C ASP A 68 1.93 -14.66 -13.93
N GLY A 69 2.75 -13.84 -14.60
CA GLY A 69 2.81 -13.79 -16.07
C GLY A 69 1.87 -12.76 -16.72
N GLU A 70 0.99 -12.09 -15.98
CA GLU A 70 0.21 -10.99 -16.52
C GLU A 70 1.10 -9.79 -16.90
N PRO A 71 0.77 -9.07 -17.97
CA PRO A 71 1.53 -7.88 -18.36
C PRO A 71 1.64 -6.88 -17.20
N GLY A 72 2.84 -6.31 -17.01
CA GLY A 72 3.09 -5.32 -15.96
C GLY A 72 3.16 -5.84 -14.52
N PHE A 73 2.89 -7.13 -14.28
CA PHE A 73 2.89 -7.69 -12.92
C PHE A 73 4.29 -7.76 -12.31
N ASP A 74 5.34 -7.85 -13.14
CA ASP A 74 6.73 -7.74 -12.68
C ASP A 74 7.03 -6.38 -12.04
N ALA A 75 6.41 -5.30 -12.51
CA ALA A 75 6.53 -3.98 -11.89
C ALA A 75 5.86 -3.94 -10.50
N ALA A 76 4.73 -4.61 -10.33
CA ALA A 76 4.09 -4.76 -9.03
C ALA A 76 4.96 -5.55 -8.05
N ARG A 77 5.60 -6.63 -8.52
CA ARG A 77 6.59 -7.40 -7.76
C ARG A 77 7.78 -6.54 -7.35
N ALA A 78 8.32 -5.77 -8.28
CA ALA A 78 9.45 -4.88 -8.00
C ALA A 78 9.09 -3.83 -6.94
N ALA A 79 7.90 -3.23 -7.02
CA ALA A 79 7.38 -2.30 -6.02
C ALA A 79 7.25 -2.96 -4.64
N PHE A 80 6.68 -4.16 -4.58
CA PHE A 80 6.57 -4.93 -3.33
C PHE A 80 7.94 -5.19 -2.70
N LEU A 81 8.92 -5.65 -3.48
CA LEU A 81 10.27 -5.93 -2.99
C LEU A 81 10.99 -4.67 -2.53
N ALA A 82 10.79 -3.53 -3.20
CA ALA A 82 11.35 -2.25 -2.79
C ALA A 82 10.81 -1.81 -1.42
N VAL A 83 9.50 -1.89 -1.22
CA VAL A 83 8.84 -1.60 0.07
C VAL A 83 9.34 -2.57 1.16
N TRP A 84 9.40 -3.85 0.87
CA TRP A 84 9.88 -4.86 1.81
C TRP A 84 11.33 -4.60 2.26
N ARG A 85 12.24 -4.29 1.31
CA ARG A 85 13.64 -3.95 1.63
C ARG A 85 13.72 -2.69 2.48
N SER A 86 12.96 -1.67 2.13
CA SER A 86 12.87 -0.41 2.88
C SER A 86 12.41 -0.64 4.32
N TYR A 87 11.40 -1.50 4.51
CA TYR A 87 10.94 -1.92 5.83
C TYR A 87 12.07 -2.60 6.63
N GLN A 88 12.82 -3.54 6.04
CA GLN A 88 13.90 -4.26 6.74
C GLN A 88 15.00 -3.29 7.21
N LEU A 89 15.35 -2.30 6.39
CA LEU A 89 16.34 -1.28 6.77
C LEU A 89 15.83 -0.42 7.94
N ARG A 90 14.57 0.02 7.87
CA ARG A 90 13.95 0.80 8.95
C ARG A 90 13.81 -0.01 10.23
N ARG A 91 13.43 -1.28 10.12
CA ARG A 91 13.34 -2.20 11.26
C ARG A 91 14.69 -2.31 12.00
N ARG A 92 15.79 -2.46 11.27
CA ARG A 92 17.14 -2.48 11.87
C ARG A 92 17.42 -1.21 12.67
N ARG A 93 17.18 -0.04 12.07
CA ARG A 93 17.39 1.25 12.74
C ARG A 93 16.49 1.41 13.97
N LEU A 94 15.24 1.01 13.86
CA LEU A 94 14.31 1.06 14.97
C LEU A 94 14.75 0.17 16.14
N LEU A 95 15.17 -1.06 15.88
CA LEU A 95 15.65 -1.96 16.94
C LEU A 95 16.85 -1.37 17.69
N SER A 96 17.79 -0.75 16.98
CA SER A 96 18.92 -0.06 17.62
C SER A 96 18.46 1.13 18.48
N LEU A 97 17.49 1.90 18.00
CA LEU A 97 16.92 3.02 18.75
C LEU A 97 16.18 2.56 20.01
N LEU A 98 15.34 1.53 19.87
CA LEU A 98 14.60 0.96 21.00
C LEU A 98 15.51 0.37 22.06
N GLN A 99 16.65 -0.20 21.66
CA GLN A 99 17.66 -0.65 22.61
C GLN A 99 18.22 0.52 23.44
N VAL A 100 18.62 1.60 22.79
CA VAL A 100 19.13 2.81 23.47
C VAL A 100 18.09 3.39 24.42
N PHE A 101 16.83 3.48 24.00
CA PHE A 101 15.75 3.98 24.83
C PHE A 101 15.48 3.05 26.03
N GLY A 102 15.51 1.73 25.81
CA GLY A 102 15.35 0.74 26.86
C GLY A 102 16.45 0.81 27.90
N GLU A 103 17.71 0.95 27.48
CA GLU A 103 18.86 1.13 28.39
C GLU A 103 18.77 2.43 29.20
N ALA A 104 18.19 3.48 28.62
CA ALA A 104 17.95 4.75 29.29
C ALA A 104 16.65 4.76 30.12
N GLY A 105 15.88 3.68 30.16
CA GLY A 105 14.60 3.60 30.89
C GLY A 105 13.49 4.45 30.27
N ILE A 106 13.57 4.78 28.98
CA ILE A 106 12.59 5.59 28.26
C ILE A 106 11.52 4.68 27.67
N PRO A 107 10.25 4.73 28.15
CA PRO A 107 9.17 3.95 27.58
C PRO A 107 8.84 4.47 26.18
N THR A 108 8.64 3.54 25.23
CA THR A 108 8.45 3.89 23.82
C THR A 108 7.23 3.19 23.23
N ILE A 109 6.42 3.91 22.46
CA ILE A 109 5.24 3.39 21.77
C ILE A 109 5.44 3.57 20.27
N LEU A 110 5.33 2.48 19.53
CA LEU A 110 5.33 2.53 18.04
C LEU A 110 3.97 2.96 17.53
N LEU A 111 3.98 3.91 16.63
CA LEU A 111 2.78 4.48 16.04
C LEU A 111 2.70 4.24 14.52
N LYS A 112 1.50 4.43 13.97
CA LYS A 112 1.20 4.53 12.53
C LYS A 112 1.75 3.39 11.66
N GLY A 113 2.49 3.78 10.60
CA GLY A 113 2.88 2.91 9.50
C GLY A 113 3.67 1.68 9.91
N PHE A 114 4.67 1.83 10.79
CA PHE A 114 5.49 0.71 11.22
C PHE A 114 4.72 -0.30 12.09
N ALA A 115 3.91 0.20 13.02
CA ALA A 115 3.05 -0.65 13.86
C ALA A 115 2.04 -1.41 12.97
N LEU A 116 1.39 -0.75 12.02
CA LEU A 116 0.47 -1.38 11.08
C LEU A 116 1.17 -2.45 10.22
N ALA A 117 2.32 -2.13 9.63
CA ALA A 117 3.06 -3.07 8.79
C ALA A 117 3.55 -4.30 9.56
N SER A 118 3.83 -4.15 10.87
CA SER A 118 4.33 -5.24 11.71
C SER A 118 3.25 -6.17 12.24
N TRP A 119 2.04 -5.64 12.52
CA TRP A 119 1.02 -6.38 13.26
C TRP A 119 -0.28 -6.64 12.49
N TYR A 120 -0.61 -5.82 11.51
CA TYR A 120 -1.88 -5.93 10.78
C TYR A 120 -1.73 -6.46 9.36
N TYR A 121 -0.63 -6.16 8.68
CA TYR A 121 -0.37 -6.69 7.35
C TYR A 121 0.32 -8.03 7.43
N SER A 122 -0.12 -8.99 6.63
CA SER A 122 0.49 -10.32 6.54
C SER A 122 1.90 -10.28 5.93
N SER A 123 2.24 -9.20 5.22
CA SER A 123 3.59 -8.91 4.74
C SER A 123 3.87 -7.41 4.74
N PRO A 124 5.03 -6.97 5.27
CA PRO A 124 5.39 -5.56 5.28
C PRO A 124 5.63 -4.96 3.88
N GLY A 125 5.85 -5.78 2.85
CA GLY A 125 5.94 -5.33 1.46
C GLY A 125 4.62 -4.84 0.87
N ALA A 126 3.50 -5.16 1.51
CA ALA A 126 2.17 -4.70 1.11
C ALA A 126 1.82 -3.28 1.61
N ARG A 127 2.63 -2.70 2.50
CA ARG A 127 2.38 -1.39 3.12
C ARG A 127 3.60 -0.48 2.98
N ASP A 128 3.50 0.49 2.08
CA ASP A 128 4.51 1.55 2.01
C ASP A 128 4.43 2.49 3.22
N MET A 129 5.58 2.95 3.67
CA MET A 129 5.72 3.90 4.76
C MET A 129 6.92 4.84 4.50
N GLY A 130 6.77 6.12 4.84
CA GLY A 130 7.82 7.13 4.69
C GLY A 130 8.78 7.16 5.86
N ASP A 131 8.27 7.09 7.09
CA ASP A 131 8.96 7.33 8.35
C ASP A 131 8.60 6.31 9.43
N ILE A 132 9.27 6.41 10.56
CA ILE A 132 8.97 5.66 11.77
C ILE A 132 8.61 6.68 12.85
N ASP A 133 7.39 6.59 13.34
CA ASP A 133 6.91 7.40 14.47
C ASP A 133 7.02 6.58 15.77
N VAL A 134 7.67 7.14 16.76
CA VAL A 134 7.86 6.58 18.10
C VAL A 134 7.56 7.63 19.15
#